data_5dea9d44cb1700b1d8007cc0fa56b706
#
_entry.id   5dea9d44cb1700b1d8007cc0fa56b706
#
_cell.length_a   1.000
_cell.length_b   1.000
_cell.length_c   1.000
_cell.angle_alpha   90.00
_cell.angle_beta   90.00
_cell.angle_gamma   90.00
#
_symmetry.space_group_name_H-M   'P 1'
#
loop_
_entity.id
_entity.type
_entity.pdbx_description
1 polymer ?
#
loop_
_entity_poly.entity_id
_entity_poly.type
_entity_poly.pdbx_seq_one_letter_code
_entity_poly.pdbx_strand_id
1 'polypeptide(L)'
;MLGKRPFYLGWEVKLMAEANLSLQILPVVAEEEIYPAVDKVIALIAQSGLKYEVGPMETTIEGDVKTLLGLVEQSLELCKESGIPRTVAVVKIDYKPTGVTMDEKVGKYRL
;
A
#
# COMPACT_ATOMS: atom_id res chain seq x y z
N MET A 1 -8.18 -14.49 -20.92
CA MET A 1 -7.54 -14.64 -20.92
C MET A 1 -7.04 -14.95 -20.88
N LEU A 2 -7.18 -14.82 -20.75
CA LEU A 2 -6.52 -15.03 -20.54
C LEU A 2 -6.19 -14.71 -20.31
N GLY A 3 -6.28 -14.27 -20.24
CA GLY A 3 -5.78 -13.99 -20.03
C GLY A 3 -5.46 -13.89 -19.50
N LYS A 4 -5.79 -13.68 -19.38
CA LYS A 4 -5.18 -13.67 -18.68
C LYS A 4 -4.31 -14.40 -18.45
N ARG A 5 -4.01 -14.70 -18.22
CA ARG A 5 -2.97 -15.32 -17.96
C ARG A 5 -3.17 -16.67 -18.04
N PRO A 6 -2.99 -17.23 -18.92
CA PRO A 6 -3.25 -18.48 -19.12
C PRO A 6 -2.39 -19.25 -18.30
N PHE A 7 -1.33 -19.32 -18.38
CA PHE A 7 -0.66 -20.05 -17.53
C PHE A 7 0.45 -19.23 -17.18
N TYR A 8 0.73 -19.18 -15.99
CA TYR A 8 1.76 -18.45 -15.54
C TYR A 8 2.54 -19.27 -14.66
N LEU A 9 3.75 -19.13 -14.68
CA LEU A 9 4.58 -19.56 -13.62
C LEU A 9 4.29 -18.63 -12.46
N GLY A 10 4.18 -19.15 -11.27
CA GLY A 10 3.82 -18.34 -10.13
C GLY A 10 4.73 -17.13 -9.93
N TRP A 11 6.01 -17.28 -10.26
CA TRP A 11 6.93 -16.18 -10.09
C TRP A 11 6.64 -15.02 -11.06
N GLU A 12 6.11 -15.32 -12.23
CA GLU A 12 5.75 -14.28 -13.18
C GLU A 12 4.65 -13.39 -12.62
N VAL A 13 3.65 -14.01 -12.00
CA VAL A 13 2.58 -13.24 -11.41
C VAL A 13 3.11 -12.32 -10.33
N LYS A 14 4.04 -12.80 -9.50
CA LYS A 14 4.60 -11.98 -8.43
C LYS A 14 5.43 -10.83 -8.95
N LEU A 15 6.12 -11.01 -10.09
CA LEU A 15 6.95 -9.97 -10.64
C LEU A 15 6.16 -8.93 -11.42
N MET A 16 4.92 -9.26 -11.79
CA MET A 16 4.12 -8.40 -12.64
C MET A 16 2.96 -7.79 -11.88
N ALA A 17 3.32 -7.14 -10.77
CA ALA A 17 2.32 -6.42 -10.00
C ALA A 17 1.63 -5.40 -10.90
N GLU A 18 0.31 -5.33 -10.79
CA GLU A 18 -0.50 -4.50 -11.69
C GLU A 18 -0.74 -3.10 -11.17
N ALA A 19 -0.40 -2.83 -9.92
CA ALA A 19 -0.69 -1.52 -9.35
C ALA A 19 0.34 -1.11 -8.30
N ASN A 20 0.51 0.19 -8.20
CA ASN A 20 1.14 0.81 -7.03
C ASN A 20 0.06 1.65 -6.37
N LEU A 21 -0.08 1.52 -5.07
CA LEU A 21 -1.03 2.30 -4.30
C LEU A 21 -0.28 3.05 -3.23
N SER A 22 -0.47 4.38 -3.18
CA SER A 22 0.10 5.16 -2.12
C SER A 22 -0.99 5.51 -1.13
N LEU A 23 -0.68 5.32 0.16
CA LEU A 23 -1.62 5.52 1.24
C LEU A 23 -1.05 6.54 2.22
N GLN A 24 -1.80 7.61 2.45
CA GLN A 24 -1.48 8.57 3.48
C GLN A 24 -2.62 8.54 4.50
N ILE A 25 -2.28 8.21 5.73
CA ILE A 25 -3.25 8.18 6.83
C ILE A 25 -3.11 9.47 7.61
N LEU A 26 -4.23 10.16 7.77
CA LEU A 26 -4.28 11.43 8.51
C LEU A 26 -5.24 11.25 9.68
N PRO A 27 -4.74 10.73 10.81
CA PRO A 27 -5.60 10.49 11.98
C PRO A 27 -5.91 11.81 12.67
N VAL A 28 -7.17 11.99 13.06
CA VAL A 28 -7.57 13.20 13.77
C VAL A 28 -7.40 12.94 15.25
N VAL A 29 -6.20 13.19 15.73
CA VAL A 29 -5.78 12.95 17.11
C VAL A 29 -4.87 14.08 17.55
N ALA A 30 -4.49 14.09 18.82
CA ALA A 30 -3.51 15.05 19.33
C ALA A 30 -2.18 14.82 18.63
N GLU A 31 -1.40 15.87 18.49
CA GLU A 31 -0.15 15.82 17.70
C GLU A 31 0.76 14.69 18.16
N GLU A 32 0.92 14.51 19.46
CA GLU A 32 1.80 13.46 19.99
C GLU A 32 1.32 12.06 19.69
N GLU A 33 0.09 11.89 19.22
CA GLU A 33 -0.47 10.58 18.89
C GLU A 33 -0.41 10.28 17.40
N ILE A 34 0.00 11.24 16.58
CA ILE A 34 -0.02 11.06 15.12
C ILE A 34 0.94 9.96 14.67
N TYR A 35 2.23 10.09 15.05
CA TYR A 35 3.22 9.10 14.62
C TYR A 35 2.92 7.71 15.16
N PRO A 36 2.54 7.55 16.44
CA PRO A 36 2.16 6.20 16.91
C PRO A 36 1.02 5.58 16.11
N ALA A 37 0.02 6.38 15.72
CA ALA A 37 -1.09 5.88 14.91
C ALA A 37 -0.63 5.45 13.53
N VAL A 38 0.19 6.26 12.87
CA VAL A 38 0.72 5.96 11.55
C VAL A 38 1.63 4.73 11.61
N ASP A 39 2.43 4.60 12.68
CA ASP A 39 3.32 3.45 12.86
C ASP A 39 2.55 2.14 12.89
N LYS A 40 1.36 2.11 13.49
CA LYS A 40 0.53 0.91 13.51
C LYS A 40 0.10 0.50 12.10
N VAL A 41 -0.25 1.48 11.28
CA VAL A 41 -0.64 1.21 9.88
C VAL A 41 0.56 0.70 9.09
N ILE A 42 1.73 1.29 9.29
CA ILE A 42 2.94 0.84 8.61
C ILE A 42 3.26 -0.61 9.01
N ALA A 43 3.10 -0.95 10.29
CA ALA A 43 3.31 -2.32 10.76
C ALA A 43 2.35 -3.29 10.08
N LEU A 44 1.09 -2.89 9.92
CA LEU A 44 0.10 -3.71 9.22
C LEU A 44 0.54 -3.94 7.76
N ILE A 45 1.00 -2.90 7.09
CA ILE A 45 1.47 -3.01 5.72
C ILE A 45 2.69 -3.94 5.64
N ALA A 46 3.61 -3.82 6.59
CA ALA A 46 4.80 -4.66 6.62
C ALA A 46 4.43 -6.13 6.77
N GLN A 47 3.37 -6.43 7.54
CA GLN A 47 2.93 -7.80 7.75
C GLN A 47 2.22 -8.40 6.54
N SER A 48 1.84 -7.58 5.59
CA SER A 48 1.14 -8.07 4.40
C SER A 48 2.00 -8.93 3.50
N GLY A 49 3.31 -8.80 3.60
CA GLY A 49 4.24 -9.51 2.72
C GLY A 49 4.39 -8.85 1.36
N LEU A 50 3.66 -7.78 1.09
CA LEU A 50 3.79 -7.06 -0.17
C LEU A 50 5.00 -6.14 -0.14
N LYS A 51 5.50 -5.82 -1.32
CA LYS A 51 6.58 -4.85 -1.43
C LYS A 51 6.05 -3.47 -1.10
N TYR A 52 6.76 -2.73 -0.28
CA TYR A 52 6.34 -1.39 0.11
C TYR A 52 7.53 -0.51 0.39
N GLU A 53 7.28 0.79 0.36
CA GLU A 53 8.30 1.78 0.65
C GLU A 53 7.67 2.89 1.48
N VAL A 54 8.24 3.15 2.66
CA VAL A 54 7.76 4.22 3.54
C VAL A 54 8.41 5.51 3.11
N GLY A 55 7.62 6.47 2.69
CA GLY A 55 8.09 7.81 2.39
C GLY A 55 7.80 8.75 3.54
N PRO A 56 8.27 10.00 3.46
CA PRO A 56 8.05 10.96 4.54
C PRO A 56 6.61 11.43 4.65
N MET A 57 5.81 11.27 3.62
CA MET A 57 4.43 11.76 3.60
C MET A 57 3.43 10.64 3.37
N GLU A 58 3.84 9.53 2.80
CA GLU A 58 2.92 8.44 2.43
C GLU A 58 3.71 7.16 2.25
N THR A 59 3.02 6.03 2.30
CA THR A 59 3.62 4.73 2.05
C THR A 59 3.09 4.19 0.73
N THR A 60 3.98 3.74 -0.14
CA THR A 60 3.60 3.18 -1.43
C THR A 60 3.75 1.67 -1.39
N ILE A 61 2.75 0.97 -1.91
CA ILE A 61 2.67 -0.49 -1.84
C ILE A 61 2.42 -1.02 -3.24
N GLU A 62 3.02 -2.14 -3.57
CA GLU A 62 2.95 -2.73 -4.89
C GLU A 62 2.21 -4.06 -4.81
N GLY A 63 1.26 -4.28 -5.71
CA GLY A 63 0.48 -5.52 -5.70
C GLY A 63 -0.70 -5.46 -6.64
N ASP A 64 -1.64 -6.39 -6.45
CA ASP A 64 -2.88 -6.36 -7.20
C ASP A 64 -3.88 -5.42 -6.51
N VAL A 65 -4.76 -4.84 -7.31
CA VAL A 65 -5.68 -3.81 -6.83
C VAL A 65 -6.54 -4.30 -5.68
N LYS A 66 -7.06 -5.52 -5.79
CA LYS A 66 -7.96 -6.03 -4.76
C LYS A 66 -7.28 -6.13 -3.40
N THR A 67 -6.06 -6.66 -3.39
CA THR A 67 -5.30 -6.80 -2.16
C THR A 67 -4.93 -5.44 -1.60
N LEU A 68 -4.53 -4.51 -2.48
CA LEU A 68 -4.15 -3.16 -2.05
C LEU A 68 -5.33 -2.41 -1.44
N LEU A 69 -6.50 -2.49 -2.07
CA LEU A 69 -7.70 -1.87 -1.53
C LEU A 69 -8.10 -2.51 -0.20
N GLY A 70 -7.89 -3.84 -0.08
CA GLY A 70 -8.12 -4.53 1.18
C GLY A 70 -7.23 -4.00 2.30
N LEU A 71 -5.98 -3.68 1.98
CA LEU A 71 -5.08 -3.08 2.97
C LEU A 71 -5.54 -1.70 3.41
N VAL A 72 -6.11 -0.92 2.49
CA VAL A 72 -6.67 0.38 2.86
C VAL A 72 -7.80 0.19 3.85
N GLU A 73 -8.70 -0.74 3.56
CA GLU A 73 -9.82 -1.03 4.45
C GLU A 73 -9.33 -1.49 5.82
N GLN A 74 -8.38 -2.41 5.84
CA GLN A 74 -7.82 -2.91 7.10
C GLN A 74 -7.13 -1.79 7.89
N SER A 75 -6.49 -0.86 7.20
CA SER A 75 -5.85 0.29 7.85
C SER A 75 -6.87 1.17 8.56
N LEU A 76 -8.00 1.41 7.91
CA LEU A 76 -9.06 2.21 8.50
C LEU A 76 -9.69 1.49 9.70
N GLU A 77 -9.89 0.18 9.58
CA GLU A 77 -10.40 -0.63 10.68
C GLU A 77 -9.44 -0.58 11.87
N LEU A 78 -8.15 -0.67 11.60
CA LEU A 78 -7.14 -0.61 12.65
C LEU A 78 -7.19 0.73 13.39
N CYS A 79 -7.35 1.82 12.65
CA CYS A 79 -7.48 3.14 13.26
C CYS A 79 -8.71 3.20 14.15
N LYS A 80 -9.84 2.67 13.66
CA LYS A 80 -11.08 2.63 14.43
C LYS A 80 -10.90 1.84 15.71
N GLU A 81 -10.28 0.66 15.61
CA GLU A 81 -10.09 -0.21 16.77
C GLU A 81 -9.09 0.36 17.76
N SER A 82 -8.23 1.25 17.29
CA SER A 82 -7.28 1.95 18.16
C SER A 82 -7.90 3.15 18.87
N GLY A 83 -9.20 3.39 18.68
CA GLY A 83 -9.90 4.47 19.36
C GLY A 83 -9.76 5.82 18.66
N ILE A 84 -9.31 5.85 17.42
CA ILE A 84 -9.19 7.09 16.67
C ILE A 84 -10.57 7.49 16.19
N PRO A 85 -11.07 8.68 16.59
CA PRO A 85 -12.46 9.04 16.31
C PRO A 85 -12.72 9.39 14.84
N ARG A 86 -11.68 9.78 14.11
CA ARG A 86 -11.83 10.17 12.71
C ARG A 86 -10.49 9.99 12.02
N THR A 87 -10.52 9.35 10.84
CA THR A 87 -9.33 9.14 10.03
C THR A 87 -9.62 9.59 8.62
N VAL A 88 -8.76 10.43 8.06
CA VAL A 88 -8.82 10.80 6.66
C VAL A 88 -7.73 10.00 5.96
N ALA A 89 -8.08 9.35 4.87
CA ALA A 89 -7.11 8.60 4.07
C ALA A 89 -7.03 9.19 2.68
N VAL A 90 -5.82 9.45 2.21
CA VAL A 90 -5.61 9.88 0.83
C VAL A 90 -4.97 8.70 0.11
N VAL A 91 -5.58 8.29 -0.99
CA VAL A 91 -5.16 7.11 -1.73
C VAL A 91 -4.94 7.50 -3.18
N LYS A 92 -3.79 7.11 -3.73
CA LYS A 92 -3.52 7.26 -5.15
C LYS A 92 -3.17 5.89 -5.69
N ILE A 93 -3.71 5.54 -6.83
CA ILE A 93 -3.47 4.25 -7.46
C ILE A 93 -2.97 4.46 -8.87
N ASP A 94 -1.83 3.86 -9.19
CA ASP A 94 -1.32 3.77 -10.54
C ASP A 94 -1.57 2.33 -10.98
N TYR A 95 -2.47 2.17 -11.93
CA TYR A 95 -2.93 0.85 -12.37
C TYR A 95 -2.52 0.61 -13.81
N LYS A 96 -1.72 -0.43 -14.00
CA LYS A 96 -1.30 -0.84 -15.33
C LYS A 96 -1.34 -2.37 -15.37
N PRO A 97 -2.35 -2.95 -16.00
CA PRO A 97 -2.54 -4.41 -15.96
C PRO A 97 -1.34 -5.21 -16.45
N THR A 98 -0.51 -4.64 -17.32
CA THR A 98 0.67 -5.32 -17.82
C THR A 98 1.87 -5.21 -16.90
N GLY A 99 1.73 -4.48 -15.79
CA GLY A 99 2.78 -4.40 -14.79
C GLY A 99 3.29 -2.99 -14.57
N VAL A 100 3.44 -2.62 -13.31
CA VAL A 100 4.02 -1.36 -12.91
C VAL A 100 4.77 -1.60 -11.60
N THR A 101 6.01 -1.11 -11.52
CA THR A 101 6.82 -1.34 -10.32
C THR A 101 7.35 -0.02 -9.77
N MET A 102 7.55 -0.02 -8.47
CA MET A 102 8.17 1.13 -7.81
C MET A 102 9.62 1.27 -8.26
N ASP A 103 10.30 0.15 -8.48
CA ASP A 103 11.71 0.16 -8.86
C ASP A 103 11.94 0.89 -10.19
N GLU A 104 11.07 0.68 -11.17
CA GLU A 104 11.24 1.37 -12.44
C GLU A 104 11.00 2.86 -12.34
N LYS A 105 10.22 3.28 -11.34
CA LYS A 105 9.93 4.70 -11.13
C LYS A 105 11.03 5.41 -10.38
N VAL A 106 11.52 4.82 -9.30
CA VAL A 106 12.40 5.53 -8.37
C VAL A 106 13.73 4.84 -8.13
N GLY A 107 13.97 3.68 -8.74
CA GLY A 107 15.20 2.92 -8.49
C GLY A 107 16.46 3.75 -8.71
N LYS A 108 16.47 4.59 -9.74
CA LYS A 108 17.63 5.41 -10.04
C LYS A 108 17.88 6.52 -9.02
N TYR A 109 16.92 6.79 -8.16
CA TYR A 109 17.06 7.82 -7.14
C TYR A 109 17.44 7.26 -5.77
N ARG A 110 17.46 5.95 -5.63
CA ARG A 110 17.83 5.33 -4.36
C ARG A 110 19.35 5.26 -4.27
N LEU A 111 19.84 5.46 -3.05
CA LEU A 111 21.29 5.42 -2.79
C LEU A 111 21.74 4.02 -2.42
#